data_a5b33dd098d94dc790c1523edbdb4eac
#
_entry.id   a5b33dd098d94dc790c1523edbdb4eac
#
_cell.length_a   1.000
_cell.length_b   1.000
_cell.length_c   1.000
_cell.angle_alpha   90.00
_cell.angle_beta   90.00
_cell.angle_gamma   90.00
#
_symmetry.space_group_name_H-M   'P 1'
#
loop_
_entity.id
_entity.type
_entity.pdbx_description
1 polymer ?
#
loop_
_entity_poly.entity_id
_entity_poly.type
_entity_poly.pdbx_seq_one_letter_code
_entity_poly.pdbx_strand_id
1 'polypeptide(L)'
;MAARTSSSITIDAAPADVMAVIADFGAYPQWASAVRAAEPLGQDASGRASQVRFTLDAGLIKDTYVLGYDWDGDAGVRWHLAEPGSVISGMSGGYALAERAGATEAVYDLAVDLRVPMPGLLKRRAEKTIIDTALKGLKNRAERLSGEPGPSGGARREPGDTGGDGR
;
A
#
# COMPACT_ATOMS: atom_id res chain seq x y z
N MET A 1 22.32 12.40 -9.53
CA MET A 1 20.86 12.19 -9.31
C MET A 1 20.53 10.73 -9.50
N ALA A 2 19.96 10.09 -8.49
CA ALA A 2 19.42 8.76 -8.66
C ALA A 2 18.24 8.80 -9.64
N ALA A 3 18.27 7.99 -10.68
CA ALA A 3 17.17 7.88 -11.62
C ALA A 3 15.98 7.23 -10.90
N ARG A 4 14.80 7.81 -11.03
CA ARG A 4 13.57 7.24 -10.49
C ARG A 4 13.03 6.16 -11.42
N THR A 5 12.64 5.05 -10.84
CA THR A 5 11.90 4.00 -11.53
C THR A 5 10.41 4.23 -11.24
N SER A 6 9.58 4.15 -12.26
CA SER A 6 8.15 4.40 -12.13
C SER A 6 7.36 3.36 -12.94
N SER A 7 6.19 3.01 -12.43
CA SER A 7 5.24 2.15 -13.12
C SER A 7 3.82 2.51 -12.70
N SER A 8 2.84 2.08 -13.48
CA SER A 8 1.43 2.35 -13.18
C SER A 8 0.58 1.11 -13.42
N ILE A 9 -0.60 1.09 -12.78
CA ILE A 9 -1.59 0.03 -12.93
C ILE A 9 -2.99 0.62 -12.73
N THR A 10 -3.97 0.05 -13.40
CA THR A 10 -5.37 0.38 -13.17
C THR A 10 -5.97 -0.60 -12.15
N ILE A 11 -6.61 -0.06 -11.13
CA ILE A 11 -7.23 -0.81 -10.04
C ILE A 11 -8.74 -0.55 -10.06
N ASP A 12 -9.52 -1.61 -10.08
CA ASP A 12 -10.98 -1.54 -10.07
C ASP A 12 -11.51 -1.33 -8.64
N ALA A 13 -11.17 -0.18 -8.08
CA ALA A 13 -11.59 0.28 -6.77
C ALA A 13 -11.48 1.80 -6.72
N ALA A 14 -12.23 2.45 -5.85
CA ALA A 14 -12.16 3.90 -5.67
C ALA A 14 -10.82 4.32 -5.03
N PRO A 15 -10.30 5.53 -5.31
CA PRO A 15 -9.04 6.00 -4.70
C PRO A 15 -9.01 5.90 -3.18
N ALA A 16 -10.12 6.19 -2.49
CA ALA A 16 -10.19 6.06 -1.04
C ALA A 16 -9.95 4.63 -0.56
N ASP A 17 -10.48 3.64 -1.26
CA ASP A 17 -10.31 2.22 -0.94
C ASP A 17 -8.88 1.76 -1.20
N VAL A 18 -8.28 2.23 -2.29
CA VAL A 18 -6.88 1.96 -2.62
C VAL A 18 -5.96 2.58 -1.56
N MET A 19 -6.22 3.84 -1.19
CA MET A 19 -5.40 4.52 -0.17
C MET A 19 -5.54 3.87 1.20
N ALA A 20 -6.70 3.33 1.55
CA ALA A 20 -6.91 2.59 2.78
C ALA A 20 -6.00 1.35 2.85
N VAL A 21 -5.79 0.65 1.74
CA VAL A 21 -4.86 -0.47 1.66
C VAL A 21 -3.41 0.01 1.84
N ILE A 22 -3.04 1.10 1.19
CA ILE A 22 -1.69 1.70 1.30
C ILE A 22 -1.40 2.15 2.75
N ALA A 23 -2.40 2.64 3.46
CA ALA A 23 -2.26 3.11 4.84
C ALA A 23 -2.30 1.99 5.88
N ASP A 24 -2.71 0.79 5.53
CA ASP A 24 -2.79 -0.37 6.42
C ASP A 24 -1.47 -1.14 6.44
N PHE A 25 -0.48 -0.62 7.13
CA PHE A 25 0.88 -1.15 7.14
C PHE A 25 0.97 -2.54 7.76
N GLY A 26 0.17 -2.85 8.77
CA GLY A 26 0.18 -4.17 9.39
C GLY A 26 -0.18 -5.32 8.44
N ALA A 27 -0.90 -5.03 7.38
CA ALA A 27 -1.31 -6.01 6.37
C ALA A 27 -0.32 -6.11 5.18
N TYR A 28 0.71 -5.28 5.10
CA TYR A 28 1.66 -5.27 3.97
C TYR A 28 2.24 -6.65 3.63
N PRO A 29 2.65 -7.48 4.59
CA PRO A 29 3.17 -8.80 4.24
C PRO A 29 2.18 -9.70 3.49
N GLN A 30 0.89 -9.41 3.59
CA GLN A 30 -0.16 -10.19 2.93
C GLN A 30 -0.28 -9.87 1.43
N TRP A 31 0.15 -8.69 0.98
CA TRP A 31 0.01 -8.28 -0.42
C TRP A 31 1.28 -7.71 -1.05
N ALA A 32 2.21 -7.20 -0.27
CA ALA A 32 3.49 -6.68 -0.75
C ALA A 32 4.59 -7.71 -0.40
N SER A 33 4.83 -8.67 -1.29
CA SER A 33 5.66 -9.84 -0.97
C SER A 33 7.12 -9.53 -0.62
N ALA A 34 7.64 -8.38 -1.06
CA ALA A 34 8.98 -7.93 -0.67
C ALA A 34 9.04 -7.40 0.77
N VAL A 35 7.90 -7.07 1.37
CA VAL A 35 7.84 -6.57 2.73
C VAL A 35 7.59 -7.73 3.70
N ARG A 36 8.54 -7.99 4.57
CA ARG A 36 8.42 -9.01 5.63
C ARG A 36 7.70 -8.48 6.85
N ALA A 37 7.89 -7.21 7.16
CA ALA A 37 7.21 -6.53 8.26
C ALA A 37 7.13 -5.03 7.98
N ALA A 38 6.08 -4.39 8.42
CA ALA A 38 5.91 -2.94 8.41
C ALA A 38 5.27 -2.52 9.73
N GLU A 39 6.00 -1.77 10.54
CA GLU A 39 5.60 -1.38 11.89
C GLU A 39 5.44 0.14 11.97
N PRO A 40 4.20 0.65 12.12
CA PRO A 40 4.00 2.08 12.35
C PRO A 40 4.63 2.53 13.67
N LEU A 41 5.38 3.63 13.64
CA LEU A 41 6.08 4.18 14.80
C LEU A 41 5.44 5.45 15.36
N GLY A 42 4.56 6.10 14.60
CA GLY A 42 3.88 7.31 15.02
C GLY A 42 2.72 7.62 14.09
N GLN A 43 1.90 8.59 14.47
CA GLN A 43 0.74 9.03 13.69
C GLN A 43 0.78 10.54 13.48
N ASP A 44 0.28 11.01 12.35
CA ASP A 44 0.04 12.41 12.09
C ASP A 44 -1.34 12.86 12.58
N ALA A 45 -1.70 14.12 12.33
CA ALA A 45 -2.99 14.68 12.76
C ALA A 45 -4.20 13.97 12.12
N SER A 46 -4.03 13.30 10.98
CA SER A 46 -5.10 12.53 10.30
C SER A 46 -5.27 11.12 10.86
N GLY A 47 -4.39 10.68 11.76
CA GLY A 47 -4.36 9.32 12.29
C GLY A 47 -3.59 8.32 11.41
N ARG A 48 -3.03 8.75 10.27
CA ARG A 48 -2.18 7.92 9.44
C ARG A 48 -0.75 7.91 9.97
N ALA A 49 0.00 6.84 9.68
CA ALA A 49 1.37 6.70 10.15
C ALA A 49 2.27 7.82 9.63
N SER A 50 3.00 8.48 10.54
CA SER A 50 4.03 9.47 10.19
C SER A 50 5.38 8.85 9.92
N GLN A 51 5.68 7.72 10.57
CA GLN A 51 6.88 6.93 10.34
C GLN A 51 6.55 5.44 10.41
N VAL A 52 7.24 4.64 9.61
CA VAL A 52 7.07 3.19 9.57
C VAL A 52 8.43 2.51 9.46
N ARG A 53 8.67 1.51 10.30
CA ARG A 53 9.83 0.63 10.18
C ARG A 53 9.50 -0.51 9.24
N PHE A 54 10.29 -0.65 8.18
CA PHE A 54 10.17 -1.74 7.22
C PHE A 54 11.29 -2.75 7.38
N THR A 55 10.92 -4.02 7.27
CA THR A 55 11.87 -5.10 7.00
C THR A 55 11.60 -5.58 5.59
N LEU A 56 12.56 -5.34 4.70
CA LEU A 56 12.46 -5.62 3.27
C LEU A 56 13.31 -6.85 2.90
N ASP A 57 12.76 -7.70 2.07
CA ASP A 57 13.45 -8.77 1.37
C ASP A 57 13.00 -8.79 -0.09
N ALA A 58 13.74 -8.07 -0.93
CA ALA A 58 13.50 -8.00 -2.37
C ALA A 58 14.53 -8.85 -3.17
N GLY A 59 15.06 -9.89 -2.54
CA GLY A 59 16.07 -10.76 -3.12
C GLY A 59 17.48 -10.16 -3.04
N LEU A 60 17.81 -9.25 -3.95
CA LEU A 60 19.12 -8.58 -3.97
C LEU A 60 19.27 -7.52 -2.89
N ILE A 61 18.15 -6.95 -2.44
CA ILE A 61 18.11 -5.91 -1.41
C ILE A 61 17.36 -6.46 -0.20
N LYS A 62 18.07 -6.61 0.92
CA LYS A 62 17.50 -7.02 2.22
C LYS A 62 17.95 -6.03 3.27
N ASP A 63 17.02 -5.41 3.97
CA ASP A 63 17.37 -4.44 4.99
C ASP A 63 16.19 -4.11 5.92
N THR A 64 16.52 -3.45 7.02
CA THR A 64 15.54 -2.83 7.92
C THR A 64 15.84 -1.33 8.01
N TYR A 65 14.83 -0.51 7.80
CA TYR A 65 14.95 0.94 7.75
C TYR A 65 13.64 1.61 8.16
N VAL A 66 13.67 2.92 8.38
CA VAL A 66 12.48 3.70 8.74
C VAL A 66 12.20 4.74 7.66
N LEU A 67 10.96 4.77 7.20
CA LEU A 67 10.46 5.80 6.27
C LEU A 67 9.59 6.81 6.99
N GLY A 68 9.72 8.07 6.61
CA GLY A 68 8.80 9.14 6.97
C GLY A 68 7.77 9.33 5.85
N TYR A 69 6.52 9.57 6.22
CA TYR A 69 5.38 9.66 5.31
C TYR A 69 4.74 11.04 5.32
N ASP A 70 4.47 11.55 4.13
CA ASP A 70 3.67 12.77 3.90
C ASP A 70 2.43 12.38 3.10
N TRP A 71 1.26 12.54 3.69
CA TRP A 71 -0.02 12.14 3.09
C TRP A 71 -0.73 13.33 2.45
N ASP A 72 -1.26 13.11 1.25
CA ASP A 72 -2.11 14.06 0.52
C ASP A 72 -3.52 13.46 0.38
N GLY A 73 -4.24 13.33 1.48
CA GLY A 73 -5.56 12.72 1.52
C GLY A 73 -5.57 11.33 0.85
N ASP A 74 -6.49 11.14 -0.09
CA ASP A 74 -6.59 9.91 -0.88
C ASP A 74 -5.98 10.06 -2.29
N ALA A 75 -5.39 11.22 -2.60
CA ALA A 75 -4.79 11.50 -3.89
C ALA A 75 -3.34 11.02 -4.01
N GLY A 76 -2.63 10.94 -2.90
CA GLY A 76 -1.24 10.53 -2.95
C GLY A 76 -0.58 10.43 -1.59
N VAL A 77 0.60 9.86 -1.60
CA VAL A 77 1.49 9.79 -0.46
C VAL A 77 2.93 9.80 -0.94
N ARG A 78 3.79 10.51 -0.21
CA ARG A 78 5.24 10.51 -0.46
C ARG A 78 5.96 10.00 0.76
N TRP A 79 7.08 9.33 0.55
CA TRP A 79 7.95 8.91 1.63
C TRP A 79 9.40 9.24 1.35
N HIS A 80 10.17 9.34 2.41
CA HIS A 80 11.61 9.56 2.42
C HIS A 80 12.24 8.71 3.52
N LEU A 81 13.52 8.44 3.39
CA LEU A 81 14.25 7.69 4.41
C LEU A 81 14.44 8.56 5.66
N ALA A 82 13.85 8.14 6.79
CA ALA A 82 14.02 8.80 8.09
C ALA A 82 15.19 8.21 8.87
N GLU A 83 15.36 6.88 8.84
CA GLU A 83 16.51 6.19 9.43
C GLU A 83 17.06 5.18 8.43
N PRO A 84 18.34 5.29 8.07
CA PRO A 84 18.95 4.36 7.13
C PRO A 84 19.11 2.97 7.72
N GLY A 85 19.14 1.98 6.83
CA GLY A 85 19.49 0.61 7.18
C GLY A 85 20.98 0.33 7.02
N SER A 86 21.33 -0.93 7.03
CA SER A 86 22.72 -1.38 6.82
C SER A 86 23.13 -1.30 5.35
N VAL A 87 22.18 -1.47 4.44
CA VAL A 87 22.39 -1.51 2.98
C VAL A 87 21.81 -0.26 2.31
N ILE A 88 20.61 0.12 2.69
CA ILE A 88 19.90 1.27 2.11
C ILE A 88 20.34 2.55 2.81
N SER A 89 20.94 3.46 2.04
CA SER A 89 21.43 4.76 2.52
C SER A 89 20.52 5.92 2.10
N GLY A 90 19.63 5.70 1.15
CA GLY A 90 18.63 6.67 0.71
C GLY A 90 17.45 5.97 0.08
N MET A 91 16.26 6.51 0.26
CA MET A 91 15.05 6.04 -0.39
C MET A 91 14.04 7.16 -0.44
N SER A 92 13.44 7.35 -1.59
CA SER A 92 12.28 8.22 -1.73
C SER A 92 11.33 7.63 -2.76
N GLY A 93 10.06 7.89 -2.60
CA GLY A 93 9.07 7.39 -3.52
C GLY A 93 7.67 7.88 -3.17
N GLY A 94 6.69 7.33 -3.84
CA GLY A 94 5.30 7.66 -3.57
C GLY A 94 4.33 6.95 -4.47
N TYR A 95 3.06 7.06 -4.07
CA TYR A 95 1.91 6.72 -4.87
C TYR A 95 1.17 7.99 -5.27
N ALA A 96 0.72 8.05 -6.51
CA ALA A 96 -0.24 9.04 -6.98
C ALA A 96 -1.46 8.29 -7.49
N LEU A 97 -2.64 8.63 -6.98
CA LEU A 97 -3.90 7.99 -7.33
C LEU A 97 -4.81 8.97 -8.05
N ALA A 98 -5.29 8.57 -9.22
CA ALA A 98 -6.24 9.37 -10.00
C ALA A 98 -7.46 8.52 -10.34
N GLU A 99 -8.65 9.08 -10.12
CA GLU A 99 -9.90 8.42 -10.51
C GLU A 99 -10.07 8.51 -12.02
N ARG A 100 -10.40 7.36 -12.64
CA ARG A 100 -10.73 7.28 -14.07
C ARG A 100 -11.88 6.29 -14.26
N ALA A 101 -13.05 6.82 -14.67
CA ALA A 101 -14.24 6.02 -14.97
C ALA A 101 -14.63 5.04 -13.85
N GLY A 102 -14.57 5.49 -12.59
CA GLY A 102 -14.90 4.68 -11.41
C GLY A 102 -13.78 3.78 -10.90
N ALA A 103 -12.69 3.65 -11.63
CA ALA A 103 -11.48 2.94 -11.21
C ALA A 103 -10.39 3.91 -10.79
N THR A 104 -9.27 3.39 -10.33
CA THR A 104 -8.09 4.18 -9.94
C THR A 104 -6.91 3.85 -10.82
N GLU A 105 -6.27 4.87 -11.38
CA GLU A 105 -4.92 4.73 -11.92
C GLU A 105 -3.93 5.01 -10.79
N ALA A 106 -3.15 4.00 -10.43
CA ALA A 106 -2.12 4.11 -9.40
C ALA A 106 -0.74 4.18 -10.06
N VAL A 107 -0.01 5.25 -9.78
CA VAL A 107 1.38 5.43 -10.21
C VAL A 107 2.28 5.29 -8.99
N TYR A 108 3.27 4.43 -9.09
CA TYR A 108 4.27 4.22 -8.04
C TYR A 108 5.65 4.60 -8.58
N ASP A 109 6.36 5.47 -7.89
CA ASP A 109 7.74 5.80 -8.21
C ASP A 109 8.66 5.50 -7.04
N LEU A 110 9.91 5.14 -7.34
CA LEU A 110 10.89 4.73 -6.35
C LEU A 110 12.31 5.09 -6.80
N ALA A 111 13.09 5.64 -5.87
CA ALA A 111 14.53 5.80 -6.00
C ALA A 111 15.20 5.28 -4.74
N VAL A 112 16.19 4.40 -4.89
CA VAL A 112 16.93 3.78 -3.79
C VAL A 112 18.42 4.06 -3.96
N ASP A 113 19.08 4.47 -2.89
CA ASP A 113 20.53 4.56 -2.80
C ASP A 113 21.06 3.48 -1.87
N LEU A 114 22.15 2.84 -2.27
CA LEU A 114 22.75 1.71 -1.56
C LEU A 114 24.17 2.08 -1.09
N ARG A 115 24.55 1.57 0.10
CA ARG A 115 25.90 1.73 0.64
C ARG A 115 26.93 0.89 -0.11
N VAL A 116 26.48 -0.22 -0.67
CA VAL A 116 27.34 -1.12 -1.47
C VAL A 116 27.20 -0.78 -2.94
N PRO A 117 28.29 -0.77 -3.72
CA PRO A 117 28.19 -0.55 -5.16
C PRO A 117 27.36 -1.66 -5.80
N MET A 118 26.36 -1.25 -6.59
CA MET A 118 25.56 -2.15 -7.40
C MET A 118 25.50 -1.58 -8.82
N PRO A 119 25.74 -2.40 -9.87
CA PRO A 119 25.58 -1.94 -11.24
C PRO A 119 24.18 -1.32 -11.44
N GLY A 120 24.10 -0.18 -12.13
CA GLY A 120 22.86 0.57 -12.31
C GLY A 120 21.72 -0.27 -12.90
N LEU A 121 22.06 -1.20 -13.79
CA LEU A 121 21.09 -2.11 -14.41
C LEU A 121 20.46 -3.07 -13.38
N LEU A 122 21.23 -3.61 -12.45
CA LEU A 122 20.75 -4.49 -11.39
C LEU A 122 19.92 -3.70 -10.37
N LYS A 123 20.31 -2.48 -10.05
CA LYS A 123 19.58 -1.58 -9.16
C LYS A 123 18.20 -1.26 -9.74
N ARG A 124 18.13 -0.90 -11.03
CA ARG A 124 16.85 -0.63 -11.71
C ARG A 124 15.95 -1.85 -11.75
N ARG A 125 16.53 -3.03 -11.96
CA ARG A 125 15.78 -4.29 -11.95
C ARG A 125 15.20 -4.58 -10.58
N ALA A 126 15.96 -4.36 -9.51
CA ALA A 126 15.48 -4.51 -8.13
C ALA A 126 14.36 -3.52 -7.81
N GLU A 127 14.53 -2.25 -8.16
CA GLU A 127 13.50 -1.22 -8.00
C GLU A 127 12.23 -1.59 -8.75
N LYS A 128 12.35 -2.02 -10.01
CA LYS A 128 11.20 -2.43 -10.82
C LYS A 128 10.48 -3.65 -10.24
N THR A 129 11.21 -4.61 -9.71
CA THR A 129 10.63 -5.79 -9.04
C THR A 129 9.82 -5.37 -7.80
N ILE A 130 10.34 -4.47 -7.00
CA ILE A 130 9.64 -3.93 -5.83
C ILE A 130 8.34 -3.24 -6.28
N ILE A 131 8.43 -2.36 -7.26
CA ILE A 131 7.28 -1.60 -7.78
C ILE A 131 6.23 -2.53 -8.39
N ASP A 132 6.61 -3.41 -9.30
CA ASP A 132 5.65 -4.28 -10.00
C ASP A 132 4.97 -5.25 -9.04
N THR A 133 5.70 -5.82 -8.09
CA THR A 133 5.15 -6.71 -7.07
C THR A 133 4.18 -5.96 -6.16
N ALA A 134 4.55 -4.75 -5.75
CA ALA A 134 3.69 -3.91 -4.91
C ALA A 134 2.41 -3.51 -5.63
N LEU A 135 2.49 -3.07 -6.88
CA LEU A 135 1.32 -2.67 -7.67
C LEU A 135 0.37 -3.83 -7.92
N LYS A 136 0.88 -5.00 -8.27
CA LYS A 136 0.04 -6.21 -8.47
C LYS A 136 -0.64 -6.63 -7.15
N GLY A 137 0.10 -6.62 -6.07
CA GLY A 137 -0.43 -6.95 -4.75
C GLY A 137 -1.49 -5.95 -4.30
N LEU A 138 -1.23 -4.66 -4.49
CA LEU A 138 -2.16 -3.59 -4.18
C LEU A 138 -3.46 -3.73 -4.97
N LYS A 139 -3.36 -3.97 -6.28
CA LYS A 139 -4.51 -4.19 -7.16
C LYS A 139 -5.36 -5.37 -6.66
N ASN A 140 -4.75 -6.51 -6.44
CA ASN A 140 -5.45 -7.70 -5.99
C ASN A 140 -6.11 -7.50 -4.62
N ARG A 141 -5.41 -6.85 -3.70
CA ARG A 141 -5.93 -6.58 -2.35
C ARG A 141 -7.10 -5.61 -2.38
N ALA A 142 -6.96 -4.48 -3.07
CA ALA A 142 -7.99 -3.44 -3.14
C ALA A 142 -9.25 -3.94 -3.87
N GLU A 143 -9.10 -4.64 -4.98
CA GLU A 143 -10.23 -5.20 -5.74
C GLU A 143 -10.96 -6.28 -4.94
N ARG A 144 -10.24 -7.13 -4.23
CA ARG A 144 -10.85 -8.16 -3.37
C ARG A 144 -11.66 -7.53 -2.24
N LEU A 145 -11.11 -6.55 -1.54
CA LEU A 145 -11.80 -5.88 -0.43
C LEU A 145 -13.01 -5.07 -0.92
N SER A 146 -12.92 -4.43 -2.08
CA SER A 146 -14.03 -3.67 -2.67
C SER A 146 -15.13 -4.58 -3.23
N GLY A 147 -14.78 -5.80 -3.70
CA GLY A 147 -15.71 -6.78 -4.24
C GLY A 147 -16.38 -7.65 -3.18
N GLU A 148 -15.90 -7.65 -1.94
CA GLU A 148 -16.56 -8.38 -0.85
C GLU A 148 -17.86 -7.67 -0.47
N PRO A 149 -19.03 -8.38 -0.46
CA PRO A 149 -20.24 -7.79 0.09
C PRO A 149 -19.97 -7.45 1.56
N GLY A 150 -20.23 -6.20 1.93
CA GLY A 150 -20.20 -5.82 3.34
C GLY A 150 -21.08 -6.77 4.16
N PRO A 151 -20.89 -6.89 5.49
CA PRO A 151 -21.71 -7.74 6.31
C PRO A 151 -23.17 -7.38 6.03
N SER A 152 -23.90 -8.29 5.38
CA SER A 152 -25.31 -8.12 5.07
C SER A 152 -26.01 -7.90 6.40
N GLY A 153 -26.53 -6.71 6.57
CA GLY A 153 -27.39 -6.38 7.70
C GLY A 153 -28.44 -7.46 7.83
N GLY A 154 -28.53 -8.01 9.03
CA GLY A 154 -29.30 -9.21 9.30
C GLY A 154 -30.67 -9.21 8.64
N ALA A 155 -31.03 -10.33 8.10
CA ALA A 155 -32.36 -10.60 7.62
C ALA A 155 -33.35 -10.15 8.69
N ARG A 156 -34.18 -9.16 8.36
CA ARG A 156 -35.33 -8.82 9.18
C ARG A 156 -36.24 -10.06 9.19
N ARG A 157 -36.26 -10.72 10.31
CA ARG A 157 -37.37 -11.64 10.56
C ARG A 157 -38.59 -10.78 10.73
N GLU A 158 -39.49 -10.84 9.77
CA GLU A 158 -40.84 -10.35 9.99
C GLU A 158 -41.48 -11.21 11.11
N PRO A 159 -42.06 -10.58 12.12
CA PRO A 159 -42.84 -11.33 13.08
C PRO A 159 -44.07 -11.87 12.34
N GLY A 160 -44.16 -13.18 12.30
CA GLY A 160 -45.31 -13.87 11.74
C GLY A 160 -46.57 -13.38 12.46
N ASP A 161 -47.51 -12.93 11.67
CA ASP A 161 -48.87 -12.69 12.06
C ASP A 161 -49.48 -14.03 12.54
N THR A 162 -49.73 -14.16 13.85
CA THR A 162 -50.62 -15.18 14.37
C THR A 162 -52.00 -14.62 14.41
N GLY A 163 -52.74 -14.79 13.32
CA GLY A 163 -54.16 -14.60 13.31
C GLY A 163 -54.80 -15.50 14.35
N GLY A 164 -55.22 -14.92 15.45
CA GLY A 164 -56.05 -15.55 16.41
C GLY A 164 -57.47 -15.66 15.84
N ASP A 165 -57.92 -16.86 15.64
CA ASP A 165 -59.32 -17.11 15.38
C ASP A 165 -60.08 -17.09 16.70
N GLY A 166 -61.06 -16.28 16.75
CA GLY A 166 -61.95 -16.17 17.85
C GLY A 166 -63.03 -17.23 17.87
N ARG A 167 -63.32 -17.66 19.03
CA ARG A 167 -64.67 -17.95 19.49
C ARG A 167 -64.69 -17.95 20.98
#